data_d7dc9da744cfb78ce68d5a80d64d4c85
#
_entry.id   d7dc9da744cfb78ce68d5a80d64d4c85
#
_cell.length_a   1.000
_cell.length_b   1.000
_cell.length_c   1.000
_cell.angle_alpha   90.00
_cell.angle_beta   90.00
_cell.angle_gamma   90.00
#
_symmetry.space_group_name_H-M   'P 1'
#
loop_
_entity.id
_entity.type
_entity.pdbx_description
1 polymer ?
#
loop_
_entity_poly.entity_id
_entity_poly.type
_entity_poly.pdbx_seq_one_letter_code
_entity_poly.pdbx_strand_id
1 'polypeptide(L)'
;KSEGDYKPVLQALADMGYTFVEAASYKDGLLYGTPPQQFRRDVEATGMKVLSTHCTLNLSDKQLATGDFTEALKWWDECIAAHKAAGVEYIVVPSMRRIETLDGLATYCRYFNEVGARCKAAGIKFGYHNHSREFEKVEDRVMLDYMLENTDPDKVFFQMDVYWTVMGQASPVDYFTKYPGRFTMLHIKDHREIG
;
A
#
# COMPACT_ATOMS: atom_id res chain seq x y z
N LYS A 1 -12.10 -18.03 -6.30
CA LYS A 1 -10.73 -18.58 -6.30
C LYS A 1 -10.51 -19.11 -4.91
N SER A 2 -10.25 -20.42 -4.74
CA SER A 2 -9.98 -21.03 -3.45
C SER A 2 -8.73 -20.42 -2.82
N GLU A 3 -8.83 -19.99 -1.57
CA GLU A 3 -7.68 -19.66 -0.73
C GLU A 3 -6.76 -20.89 -0.74
N GLY A 4 -5.48 -20.70 -1.09
CA GLY A 4 -4.46 -21.73 -0.97
C GLY A 4 -3.82 -22.26 -2.27
N ASP A 5 -4.36 -21.97 -3.45
CA ASP A 5 -3.75 -22.48 -4.71
C ASP A 5 -3.05 -21.36 -5.52
N TYR A 6 -2.10 -20.69 -4.88
CA TYR A 6 -1.27 -19.67 -5.54
C TYR A 6 0.02 -20.27 -6.17
N LYS A 7 0.42 -21.49 -5.81
CA LYS A 7 1.71 -22.08 -6.24
C LYS A 7 1.86 -22.21 -7.76
N PRO A 8 0.86 -22.70 -8.51
CA PRO A 8 0.97 -22.74 -9.97
C PRO A 8 1.11 -21.35 -10.60
N VAL A 9 0.48 -20.33 -10.00
CA VAL A 9 0.60 -18.94 -10.45
C VAL A 9 2.01 -18.42 -10.21
N LEU A 10 2.59 -18.69 -9.05
CA LEU A 10 3.98 -18.31 -8.74
C LEU A 10 4.96 -18.91 -9.73
N GLN A 11 4.81 -20.21 -10.06
CA GLN A 11 5.69 -20.86 -11.03
C GLN A 11 5.54 -20.24 -12.42
N ALA A 12 4.32 -19.99 -12.86
CA ALA A 12 4.07 -19.33 -14.15
C ALA A 12 4.70 -17.93 -14.23
N LEU A 13 4.62 -17.14 -13.14
CA LEU A 13 5.25 -15.82 -13.07
C LEU A 13 6.79 -15.94 -13.14
N ALA A 14 7.38 -16.88 -12.41
CA ALA A 14 8.82 -17.13 -12.45
C ALA A 14 9.29 -17.54 -13.85
N ASP A 15 8.53 -18.41 -14.52
CA ASP A 15 8.81 -18.86 -15.90
C ASP A 15 8.73 -17.70 -16.92
N MET A 16 7.90 -16.68 -16.64
CA MET A 16 7.84 -15.44 -17.43
C MET A 16 8.99 -14.46 -17.12
N GLY A 17 9.84 -14.75 -16.13
CA GLY A 17 11.01 -13.94 -15.78
C GLY A 17 10.75 -12.88 -14.71
N TYR A 18 9.62 -12.91 -13.99
CA TYR A 18 9.41 -12.05 -12.85
C TYR A 18 10.34 -12.44 -11.69
N THR A 19 10.89 -11.45 -11.01
CA THR A 19 11.86 -11.65 -9.91
C THR A 19 11.27 -11.36 -8.54
N PHE A 20 10.15 -10.61 -8.50
CA PHE A 20 9.47 -10.22 -7.28
C PHE A 20 7.96 -10.40 -7.42
N VAL A 21 7.30 -10.56 -6.28
CA VAL A 21 5.83 -10.51 -6.19
C VAL A 21 5.41 -9.46 -5.17
N GLU A 22 4.28 -8.80 -5.46
CA GLU A 22 3.51 -8.03 -4.50
C GLU A 22 2.25 -8.82 -4.16
N ALA A 23 2.11 -9.21 -2.89
CA ALA A 23 0.97 -9.98 -2.43
C ALA A 23 -0.20 -9.05 -2.07
N ALA A 24 -1.41 -9.42 -2.45
CA ALA A 24 -2.61 -8.58 -2.26
C ALA A 24 -3.63 -9.18 -1.27
N SER A 25 -3.26 -10.21 -0.52
CA SER A 25 -4.16 -10.86 0.43
C SER A 25 -3.46 -11.09 1.76
N TYR A 26 -3.82 -10.26 2.75
CA TYR A 26 -3.46 -10.45 4.15
C TYR A 26 -4.73 -10.47 4.98
N LYS A 27 -4.88 -11.49 5.82
CA LYS A 27 -6.01 -11.61 6.75
C LYS A 27 -5.61 -12.47 7.95
N ASP A 28 -5.90 -11.99 9.15
CA ASP A 28 -5.74 -12.74 10.41
C ASP A 28 -4.34 -13.37 10.58
N GLY A 29 -3.28 -12.64 10.22
CA GLY A 29 -1.90 -13.11 10.31
C GLY A 29 -1.44 -13.99 9.16
N LEU A 30 -2.27 -14.26 8.16
CA LEU A 30 -1.99 -15.14 7.04
C LEU A 30 -1.90 -14.37 5.70
N LEU A 31 -1.06 -14.84 4.80
CA LEU A 31 -0.96 -14.41 3.41
C LEU A 31 -1.57 -15.50 2.51
N TYR A 32 -2.66 -15.19 1.80
CA TYR A 32 -3.42 -16.18 1.01
C TYR A 32 -3.82 -17.43 1.82
N GLY A 33 -4.18 -17.26 3.10
CA GLY A 33 -4.53 -18.36 4.00
C GLY A 33 -3.33 -19.20 4.48
N THR A 34 -2.10 -18.77 4.22
CA THR A 34 -0.86 -19.49 4.51
C THR A 34 -0.02 -18.75 5.55
N PRO A 35 0.62 -19.44 6.52
CA PRO A 35 1.55 -18.80 7.44
C PRO A 35 2.66 -18.04 6.72
N PRO A 36 3.05 -16.84 7.19
CA PRO A 36 3.98 -15.93 6.49
C PRO A 36 5.31 -16.59 6.08
N GLN A 37 5.93 -17.38 6.97
CA GLN A 37 7.17 -18.07 6.65
C GLN A 37 6.99 -19.16 5.59
N GLN A 38 5.81 -19.81 5.54
CA GLN A 38 5.54 -20.81 4.51
C GLN A 38 5.29 -20.12 3.17
N PHE A 39 4.52 -19.03 3.14
CA PHE A 39 4.32 -18.22 1.94
C PHE A 39 5.67 -17.73 1.36
N ARG A 40 6.55 -17.23 2.22
CA ARG A 40 7.91 -16.85 1.83
C ARG A 40 8.66 -18.02 1.17
N ARG A 41 8.69 -19.19 1.81
CA ARG A 41 9.38 -20.37 1.25
C ARG A 41 8.80 -20.80 -0.10
N ASP A 42 7.48 -20.74 -0.25
CA ASP A 42 6.81 -21.10 -1.50
C ASP A 42 7.17 -20.14 -2.65
N VAL A 43 7.29 -18.84 -2.37
CA VAL A 43 7.76 -17.84 -3.36
C VAL A 43 9.24 -18.04 -3.66
N GLU A 44 10.09 -18.17 -2.64
CA GLU A 44 11.55 -18.33 -2.81
C GLU A 44 11.90 -19.64 -3.54
N ALA A 45 11.09 -20.68 -3.41
CA ALA A 45 11.27 -21.95 -4.15
C ALA A 45 11.16 -21.79 -5.68
N THR A 46 10.52 -20.72 -6.17
CA THR A 46 10.44 -20.39 -7.61
C THR A 46 11.59 -19.48 -8.08
N GLY A 47 12.49 -19.07 -7.19
CA GLY A 47 13.55 -18.10 -7.46
C GLY A 47 13.14 -16.63 -7.31
N MET A 48 11.87 -16.36 -7.04
CA MET A 48 11.36 -15.00 -6.78
C MET A 48 11.47 -14.63 -5.28
N LYS A 49 11.17 -13.36 -4.96
CA LYS A 49 11.08 -12.86 -3.58
C LYS A 49 9.73 -12.15 -3.35
N VAL A 50 9.24 -12.19 -2.12
CA VAL A 50 8.11 -11.35 -1.69
C VAL A 50 8.65 -9.96 -1.40
N LEU A 51 8.48 -9.03 -2.34
CA LEU A 51 8.98 -7.67 -2.20
C LEU A 51 8.04 -6.80 -1.37
N SER A 52 6.76 -6.86 -1.70
CA SER A 52 5.73 -5.95 -1.19
C SER A 52 4.43 -6.69 -0.93
N THR A 53 3.59 -6.06 -0.12
CA THR A 53 2.20 -6.51 0.09
C THR A 53 1.25 -5.32 0.11
N HIS A 54 0.05 -5.53 -0.43
CA HIS A 54 -1.08 -4.65 -0.19
C HIS A 54 -1.81 -5.07 1.08
N CYS A 55 -1.91 -4.14 2.02
CA CYS A 55 -2.56 -4.35 3.31
C CYS A 55 -3.20 -3.06 3.81
N THR A 56 -4.40 -3.12 4.34
CA THR A 56 -5.10 -1.94 4.86
C THR A 56 -5.92 -2.26 6.10
N LEU A 57 -5.97 -1.30 7.00
CA LEU A 57 -6.96 -1.21 8.07
C LEU A 57 -7.56 0.20 8.05
N ASN A 58 -8.84 0.29 7.71
CA ASN A 58 -9.54 1.56 7.74
C ASN A 58 -9.87 1.99 9.18
N LEU A 59 -9.73 3.29 9.45
CA LEU A 59 -10.21 3.86 10.70
C LEU A 59 -11.74 3.78 10.79
N SER A 60 -12.26 3.45 11.96
CA SER A 60 -13.67 3.59 12.29
C SER A 60 -14.06 5.07 12.41
N ASP A 61 -15.38 5.39 12.39
CA ASP A 61 -15.85 6.75 12.57
C ASP A 61 -15.41 7.34 13.91
N LYS A 62 -15.40 6.53 14.97
CA LYS A 62 -14.91 6.94 16.29
C LYS A 62 -13.42 7.31 16.24
N GLN A 63 -12.59 6.47 15.65
CA GLN A 63 -11.14 6.72 15.54
C GLN A 63 -10.86 7.96 14.66
N LEU A 64 -11.62 8.13 13.58
CA LEU A 64 -11.52 9.31 12.73
C LEU A 64 -11.87 10.60 13.48
N ALA A 65 -12.94 10.56 14.28
CA ALA A 65 -13.42 11.73 15.05
C ALA A 65 -12.52 12.06 16.25
N THR A 66 -11.96 11.05 16.92
CA THR A 66 -11.17 11.25 18.15
C THR A 66 -9.66 11.36 17.90
N GLY A 67 -9.18 10.84 16.77
CA GLY A 67 -7.74 10.67 16.51
C GLY A 67 -7.06 9.65 17.44
N ASP A 68 -7.83 8.78 18.09
CA ASP A 68 -7.29 7.67 18.90
C ASP A 68 -7.07 6.43 18.03
N PHE A 69 -5.82 6.13 17.76
CA PHE A 69 -5.39 5.01 16.90
C PHE A 69 -4.97 3.77 17.69
N THR A 70 -5.11 3.75 19.00
CA THR A 70 -4.57 2.70 19.88
C THR A 70 -4.89 1.29 19.38
N GLU A 71 -6.15 0.97 19.12
CA GLU A 71 -6.55 -0.36 18.64
C GLU A 71 -6.08 -0.63 17.20
N ALA A 72 -6.13 0.38 16.34
CA ALA A 72 -5.65 0.23 14.97
C ALA A 72 -4.13 -0.02 14.94
N LEU A 73 -3.36 0.67 15.76
CA LEU A 73 -1.91 0.49 15.84
C LEU A 73 -1.52 -0.86 16.45
N LYS A 74 -2.30 -1.39 17.38
CA LYS A 74 -2.11 -2.75 17.88
C LYS A 74 -2.28 -3.79 16.75
N TRP A 75 -3.31 -3.66 15.95
CA TRP A 75 -3.50 -4.50 14.78
C TRP A 75 -2.32 -4.39 13.79
N TRP A 76 -1.81 -3.16 13.57
CA TRP A 76 -0.64 -2.97 12.73
C TRP A 76 0.63 -3.61 13.29
N ASP A 77 0.83 -3.64 14.60
CA ASP A 77 1.98 -4.33 15.23
C ASP A 77 1.96 -5.83 14.88
N GLU A 78 0.80 -6.48 14.93
CA GLU A 78 0.62 -7.88 14.54
C GLU A 78 0.83 -8.08 13.03
N CYS A 79 0.26 -7.19 12.22
CA CYS A 79 0.40 -7.18 10.77
C CYS A 79 1.88 -7.03 10.35
N ILE A 80 2.60 -6.08 10.92
CA ILE A 80 4.02 -5.82 10.65
C ILE A 80 4.88 -7.03 11.03
N ALA A 81 4.60 -7.67 12.16
CA ALA A 81 5.32 -8.88 12.58
C ALA A 81 5.14 -10.03 11.58
N ALA A 82 3.92 -10.25 11.09
CA ALA A 82 3.62 -11.24 10.05
C ALA A 82 4.36 -10.94 8.73
N HIS A 83 4.33 -9.68 8.30
CA HIS A 83 5.01 -9.24 7.08
C HIS A 83 6.54 -9.36 7.18
N LYS A 84 7.11 -9.04 8.33
CA LYS A 84 8.53 -9.28 8.60
C LYS A 84 8.90 -10.76 8.50
N ALA A 85 8.06 -11.64 9.03
CA ALA A 85 8.25 -13.08 8.92
C ALA A 85 8.15 -13.58 7.46
N ALA A 86 7.34 -12.93 6.63
CA ALA A 86 7.26 -13.19 5.19
C ALA A 86 8.44 -12.63 4.39
N GLY A 87 9.34 -11.87 5.00
CA GLY A 87 10.51 -11.27 4.34
C GLY A 87 10.19 -10.06 3.49
N VAL A 88 9.06 -9.40 3.71
CA VAL A 88 8.56 -8.25 2.95
C VAL A 88 9.39 -7.01 3.26
N GLU A 89 9.74 -6.25 2.25
CA GLU A 89 10.45 -4.97 2.37
C GLU A 89 9.49 -3.77 2.39
N TYR A 90 8.30 -3.91 1.78
CA TYR A 90 7.32 -2.84 1.62
C TYR A 90 5.92 -3.30 2.02
N ILE A 91 5.21 -2.48 2.77
CA ILE A 91 3.77 -2.61 3.00
C ILE A 91 3.09 -1.39 2.41
N VAL A 92 2.11 -1.60 1.53
CA VAL A 92 1.41 -0.53 0.83
C VAL A 92 -0.07 -0.61 1.12
N VAL A 93 -0.67 0.50 1.52
CA VAL A 93 -2.12 0.64 1.65
C VAL A 93 -2.72 0.90 0.26
N PRO A 94 -3.49 -0.04 -0.32
CA PRO A 94 -4.00 0.09 -1.68
C PRO A 94 -5.19 1.04 -1.78
N SER A 95 -5.87 1.32 -0.68
CA SER A 95 -7.00 2.24 -0.64
C SER A 95 -7.38 2.55 0.80
N MET A 96 -8.02 3.69 1.01
CA MET A 96 -8.66 4.04 2.27
C MET A 96 -10.15 4.34 2.05
N ARG A 97 -10.92 4.38 3.14
CA ARG A 97 -12.33 4.79 3.08
C ARG A 97 -12.47 6.20 2.48
N ARG A 98 -13.64 6.52 1.98
CA ARG A 98 -13.92 7.87 1.47
C ARG A 98 -13.82 8.88 2.61
N ILE A 99 -13.11 9.97 2.36
CA ILE A 99 -12.93 11.11 3.26
C ILE A 99 -13.47 12.35 2.57
N GLU A 100 -14.30 13.11 3.28
CA GLU A 100 -15.02 14.25 2.71
C GLU A 100 -14.55 15.60 3.27
N THR A 101 -13.67 15.59 4.28
CA THR A 101 -13.16 16.81 4.92
C THR A 101 -11.64 16.80 5.04
N LEU A 102 -11.03 17.97 5.00
CA LEU A 102 -9.58 18.11 5.22
C LEU A 102 -9.17 17.69 6.64
N ASP A 103 -10.01 17.91 7.65
CA ASP A 103 -9.73 17.43 9.01
C ASP A 103 -9.66 15.90 9.08
N GLY A 104 -10.58 15.21 8.40
CA GLY A 104 -10.55 13.77 8.28
C GLY A 104 -9.30 13.28 7.54
N LEU A 105 -8.91 13.97 6.47
CA LEU A 105 -7.72 13.65 5.70
C LEU A 105 -6.44 13.91 6.52
N ALA A 106 -6.39 15.01 7.28
CA ALA A 106 -5.31 15.28 8.23
C ALA A 106 -5.17 14.17 9.28
N THR A 107 -6.30 13.65 9.77
CA THR A 107 -6.31 12.52 10.70
C THR A 107 -5.73 11.26 10.08
N TYR A 108 -6.07 10.96 8.81
CA TYR A 108 -5.45 9.85 8.07
C TYR A 108 -3.94 10.05 7.83
N CYS A 109 -3.50 11.26 7.53
CA CYS A 109 -2.05 11.55 7.37
C CYS A 109 -1.30 11.31 8.69
N ARG A 110 -1.85 11.72 9.84
CA ARG A 110 -1.27 11.39 11.15
C ARG A 110 -1.24 9.88 11.40
N TYR A 111 -2.33 9.19 11.11
CA TYR A 111 -2.41 7.73 11.24
C TYR A 111 -1.35 7.03 10.38
N PHE A 112 -1.20 7.42 9.12
CA PHE A 112 -0.17 6.84 8.24
C PHE A 112 1.26 7.15 8.71
N ASN A 113 1.51 8.32 9.29
CA ASN A 113 2.80 8.65 9.90
C ASN A 113 3.10 7.74 11.11
N GLU A 114 2.10 7.41 11.94
CA GLU A 114 2.25 6.49 13.07
C GLU A 114 2.51 5.05 12.61
N VAL A 115 1.77 4.57 11.61
CA VAL A 115 1.99 3.24 11.02
C VAL A 115 3.36 3.18 10.35
N GLY A 116 3.73 4.20 9.59
CA GLY A 116 5.02 4.30 8.92
C GLY A 116 6.20 4.29 9.90
N ALA A 117 6.06 4.96 11.05
CA ALA A 117 7.08 4.93 12.12
C ALA A 117 7.28 3.50 12.67
N ARG A 118 6.19 2.74 12.87
CA ARG A 118 6.24 1.34 13.34
C ARG A 118 6.85 0.41 12.30
N CYS A 119 6.46 0.55 11.03
CA CYS A 119 7.07 -0.18 9.93
C CYS A 119 8.58 0.09 9.84
N LYS A 120 8.99 1.37 9.91
CA LYS A 120 10.40 1.78 9.89
C LYS A 120 11.20 1.16 11.05
N ALA A 121 10.65 1.14 12.27
CA ALA A 121 11.26 0.48 13.41
C ALA A 121 11.45 -1.04 13.22
N ALA A 122 10.59 -1.68 12.42
CA ALA A 122 10.69 -3.09 12.05
C ALA A 122 11.60 -3.34 10.83
N GLY A 123 12.12 -2.28 10.19
CA GLY A 123 12.92 -2.36 8.96
C GLY A 123 12.10 -2.54 7.68
N ILE A 124 10.82 -2.17 7.71
CA ILE A 124 9.89 -2.23 6.57
C ILE A 124 9.53 -0.79 6.17
N LYS A 125 9.41 -0.54 4.88
CA LYS A 125 8.93 0.74 4.33
C LYS A 125 7.41 0.69 4.19
N PHE A 126 6.74 1.77 4.57
CA PHE A 126 5.29 1.91 4.51
C PHE A 126 4.89 2.94 3.47
N GLY A 127 3.87 2.63 2.66
CA GLY A 127 3.42 3.53 1.61
C GLY A 127 1.93 3.46 1.32
N TYR A 128 1.50 4.37 0.42
CA TYR A 128 0.14 4.47 -0.06
C TYR A 128 0.12 4.36 -1.60
N HIS A 129 -0.85 3.62 -2.13
CA HIS A 129 -1.10 3.43 -3.56
C HIS A 129 -2.32 4.25 -3.99
N ASN A 130 -2.19 5.05 -5.04
CA ASN A 130 -3.29 5.86 -5.54
C ASN A 130 -4.16 5.12 -6.56
N HIS A 131 -5.43 5.52 -6.57
CA HIS A 131 -6.36 5.33 -7.68
C HIS A 131 -6.72 6.70 -8.28
N SER A 132 -7.76 6.76 -9.12
CA SER A 132 -8.19 8.02 -9.77
C SER A 132 -8.80 9.02 -8.77
N ARG A 133 -9.47 8.54 -7.74
CA ARG A 133 -10.18 9.41 -6.78
C ARG A 133 -9.23 10.28 -5.93
N GLU A 134 -7.98 9.88 -5.76
CA GLU A 134 -7.00 10.68 -5.04
C GLU A 134 -6.63 11.97 -5.77
N PHE A 135 -7.02 12.10 -7.05
CA PHE A 135 -6.91 13.33 -7.84
C PHE A 135 -8.17 14.21 -7.77
N GLU A 136 -9.24 13.76 -7.10
CA GLU A 136 -10.40 14.58 -6.77
C GLU A 136 -10.06 15.54 -5.61
N LYS A 137 -10.89 16.59 -5.50
CA LYS A 137 -10.75 17.52 -4.38
C LYS A 137 -11.53 17.05 -3.16
N VAL A 138 -10.89 17.18 -2.01
CA VAL A 138 -11.54 17.19 -0.70
C VAL A 138 -11.61 18.65 -0.28
N GLU A 139 -12.82 19.21 -0.18
CA GLU A 139 -13.06 20.65 -0.09
C GLU A 139 -12.40 21.42 -1.26
N ASP A 140 -11.33 22.16 -1.04
CA ASP A 140 -10.64 22.94 -2.05
C ASP A 140 -9.26 22.35 -2.48
N ARG A 141 -8.80 21.25 -1.86
CA ARG A 141 -7.47 20.65 -2.06
C ARG A 141 -7.57 19.31 -2.78
N VAL A 142 -6.69 19.07 -3.76
CA VAL A 142 -6.50 17.73 -4.35
C VAL A 142 -6.02 16.78 -3.26
N MET A 143 -6.69 15.65 -3.11
CA MET A 143 -6.47 14.70 -2.02
C MET A 143 -5.03 14.18 -1.99
N LEU A 144 -4.48 13.75 -3.14
CA LEU A 144 -3.11 13.23 -3.22
C LEU A 144 -2.07 14.29 -2.88
N ASP A 145 -2.25 15.53 -3.37
CA ASP A 145 -1.37 16.66 -3.03
C ASP A 145 -1.35 16.89 -1.52
N TYR A 146 -2.53 16.92 -0.91
CA TYR A 146 -2.63 17.10 0.54
C TYR A 146 -1.92 15.98 1.30
N MET A 147 -2.09 14.71 0.89
CA MET A 147 -1.43 13.58 1.52
C MET A 147 0.10 13.65 1.38
N LEU A 148 0.60 14.01 0.20
CA LEU A 148 2.04 14.17 -0.06
C LEU A 148 2.67 15.26 0.81
N GLU A 149 1.94 16.36 1.03
CA GLU A 149 2.40 17.51 1.82
C GLU A 149 2.28 17.30 3.34
N ASN A 150 1.36 16.43 3.81
CA ASN A 150 1.07 16.23 5.23
C ASN A 150 1.49 14.88 5.79
N THR A 151 2.20 14.05 4.99
CA THR A 151 2.85 12.84 5.48
C THR A 151 4.37 13.02 5.49
N ASP A 152 5.01 12.46 6.52
CA ASP A 152 6.45 12.49 6.70
C ASP A 152 7.16 11.64 5.62
N PRO A 153 8.02 12.21 4.77
CA PRO A 153 8.69 11.49 3.69
C PRO A 153 9.61 10.36 4.18
N ASP A 154 10.07 10.43 5.44
CA ASP A 154 10.88 9.38 6.06
C ASP A 154 10.05 8.20 6.57
N LYS A 155 8.74 8.32 6.60
CA LYS A 155 7.81 7.31 7.15
C LYS A 155 6.84 6.78 6.12
N VAL A 156 6.44 7.61 5.14
CA VAL A 156 5.41 7.26 4.17
C VAL A 156 5.91 7.58 2.76
N PHE A 157 6.05 6.56 1.93
CA PHE A 157 6.27 6.74 0.49
C PHE A 157 4.96 6.58 -0.27
N PHE A 158 4.98 6.85 -1.57
CA PHE A 158 3.83 6.62 -2.45
C PHE A 158 4.20 5.61 -3.54
N GLN A 159 3.27 4.69 -3.81
CA GLN A 159 3.30 3.81 -4.95
C GLN A 159 2.34 4.38 -6.00
N MET A 160 2.88 4.95 -7.09
CA MET A 160 2.04 5.53 -8.12
C MET A 160 1.52 4.44 -9.05
N ASP A 161 0.21 4.33 -9.17
CA ASP A 161 -0.43 3.63 -10.27
C ASP A 161 -0.58 4.59 -11.45
N VAL A 162 0.22 4.38 -12.50
CA VAL A 162 0.26 5.26 -13.67
C VAL A 162 -1.07 5.27 -14.42
N TYR A 163 -1.72 4.12 -14.55
CA TYR A 163 -3.04 4.02 -15.19
C TYR A 163 -4.08 4.86 -14.45
N TRP A 164 -4.21 4.68 -13.13
CA TRP A 164 -5.17 5.41 -12.34
C TRP A 164 -4.88 6.91 -12.25
N THR A 165 -3.60 7.30 -12.33
CA THR A 165 -3.21 8.71 -12.40
C THR A 165 -3.73 9.35 -13.69
N VAL A 166 -3.55 8.70 -14.83
CA VAL A 166 -4.08 9.18 -16.12
C VAL A 166 -5.61 9.19 -16.13
N MET A 167 -6.25 8.16 -15.56
CA MET A 167 -7.71 8.12 -15.40
C MET A 167 -8.24 9.22 -14.49
N GLY A 168 -7.46 9.67 -13.52
CA GLY A 168 -7.71 10.84 -12.68
C GLY A 168 -7.41 12.18 -13.37
N GLN A 169 -7.12 12.16 -14.68
CA GLN A 169 -6.79 13.35 -15.49
C GLN A 169 -5.54 14.08 -14.98
N ALA A 170 -4.60 13.37 -14.38
CA ALA A 170 -3.33 13.88 -13.89
C ALA A 170 -2.15 13.31 -14.68
N SER A 171 -1.01 13.99 -14.62
CA SER A 171 0.22 13.59 -15.28
C SER A 171 1.18 12.96 -14.26
N PRO A 172 1.58 11.67 -14.43
CA PRO A 172 2.59 11.06 -13.58
C PRO A 172 3.90 11.85 -13.56
N VAL A 173 4.35 12.35 -14.72
CA VAL A 173 5.60 13.10 -14.85
C VAL A 173 5.55 14.41 -14.05
N ASP A 174 4.41 15.12 -14.06
CA ASP A 174 4.24 16.34 -13.28
C ASP A 174 4.32 16.06 -11.78
N TYR A 175 3.73 14.95 -11.31
CA TYR A 175 3.81 14.54 -9.91
C TYR A 175 5.23 14.14 -9.50
N PHE A 176 5.99 13.45 -10.35
CA PHE A 176 7.39 13.12 -10.05
C PHE A 176 8.25 14.39 -9.98
N THR A 177 7.97 15.37 -10.82
CA THR A 177 8.67 16.66 -10.83
C THR A 177 8.30 17.52 -9.61
N LYS A 178 7.01 17.55 -9.26
CA LYS A 178 6.49 18.35 -8.15
C LYS A 178 6.90 17.80 -6.77
N TYR A 179 6.95 16.45 -6.65
CA TYR A 179 7.24 15.77 -5.38
C TYR A 179 8.40 14.77 -5.52
N PRO A 180 9.64 15.28 -5.77
CA PRO A 180 10.80 14.41 -5.99
C PRO A 180 11.09 13.55 -4.76
N GLY A 181 11.39 12.26 -5.00
CA GLY A 181 11.74 11.31 -3.96
C GLY A 181 10.55 10.73 -3.17
N ARG A 182 9.30 11.16 -3.44
CA ARG A 182 8.13 10.64 -2.72
C ARG A 182 7.58 9.33 -3.32
N PHE A 183 7.88 9.04 -4.59
CA PHE A 183 7.38 7.86 -5.30
C PHE A 183 8.48 6.80 -5.40
N THR A 184 8.42 5.77 -4.56
CA THR A 184 9.43 4.71 -4.48
C THR A 184 9.09 3.52 -5.39
N MET A 185 7.82 3.29 -5.63
CA MET A 185 7.30 2.17 -6.42
C MET A 185 6.29 2.66 -7.46
N LEU A 186 6.17 1.91 -8.55
CA LEU A 186 5.22 2.18 -9.61
C LEU A 186 4.40 0.93 -9.91
N HIS A 187 3.10 1.11 -10.15
CA HIS A 187 2.28 0.18 -10.87
C HIS A 187 2.17 0.64 -12.33
N ILE A 188 2.76 -0.14 -13.23
CA ILE A 188 2.64 0.08 -14.68
C ILE A 188 1.54 -0.85 -15.17
N LYS A 189 0.43 -0.26 -15.58
CA LYS A 189 -0.78 -0.96 -15.99
C LYS A 189 -1.20 -0.47 -17.36
N ASP A 190 -1.48 -1.42 -18.25
CA ASP A 190 -1.88 -1.12 -19.63
C ASP A 190 -3.32 -0.56 -19.66
N HIS A 191 -3.56 0.28 -20.65
CA HIS A 191 -4.87 0.87 -20.94
C HIS A 191 -5.30 0.50 -22.35
N ARG A 192 -6.42 -0.20 -22.47
CA ARG A 192 -7.08 -0.40 -23.74
C ARG A 192 -8.12 0.70 -23.90
N GLU A 193 -7.96 1.56 -24.90
CA GLU A 193 -9.07 2.42 -25.30
C GLU A 193 -10.24 1.52 -25.71
N ILE A 194 -11.35 1.66 -24.99
CA ILE A 194 -12.62 1.10 -25.42
C ILE A 194 -13.15 2.11 -26.41
N GLY A 195 -12.94 1.83 -27.71
CA GLY A 195 -13.50 2.60 -28.82
C GLY A 195 -15.02 2.49 -28.86
#